data_8013f96d70a683c3932f94d2dc05d189
#
_entry.id   8013f96d70a683c3932f94d2dc05d189
#
_cell.length_a   1.000
_cell.length_b   1.000
_cell.length_c   1.000
_cell.angle_alpha   90.00
_cell.angle_beta   90.00
_cell.angle_gamma   90.00
#
_symmetry.space_group_name_H-M   'P 1'
#
loop_
_entity.id
_entity.type
_entity.pdbx_description
1 polymer ?
#
loop_
_entity_poly.entity_id
_entity_poly.type
_entity_poly.pdbx_seq_one_letter_code
_entity_poly.pdbx_strand_id
1 'polypeptide(L)'
;MCAQILSQICRHDFINDVELSINGGAIKGWNKRNRFYYHQLKCLSQFYGFSLNDPWCELSKEIKEIILNGSNEKIDFSKRFRSGSKIVRKHRFEGVLPNTERRFRETDSDYQKNELAKLLSDSHCNSCNGSRLKKESRNVFVNKKSISEITTYKISDA
;
A
#
# COMPACT_ATOMS: atom_id res chain seq x y z
N MET A 1 -5.23 -19.24 -16.57
CA MET A 1 -6.38 -18.70 -15.81
C MET A 1 -5.94 -17.38 -15.20
N CYS A 2 -6.52 -16.27 -15.63
CA CYS A 2 -6.35 -14.98 -14.94
C CYS A 2 -7.32 -15.01 -13.73
N ALA A 3 -6.96 -15.72 -12.68
CA ALA A 3 -7.74 -15.85 -11.48
C ALA A 3 -7.08 -15.01 -10.39
N GLN A 4 -7.05 -13.71 -10.58
CA GLN A 4 -6.72 -12.81 -9.47
C GLN A 4 -7.40 -11.48 -9.74
N ILE A 5 -8.43 -11.21 -8.97
CA ILE A 5 -8.61 -9.88 -8.43
C ILE A 5 -7.30 -9.64 -7.68
N LEU A 6 -6.35 -8.98 -8.33
CA LEU A 6 -5.21 -8.43 -7.64
C LEU A 6 -5.79 -7.32 -6.78
N SER A 7 -6.00 -7.60 -5.51
CA SER A 7 -6.16 -6.55 -4.52
C SER A 7 -4.88 -5.72 -4.57
N GLN A 8 -4.85 -4.74 -5.47
CA GLN A 8 -3.77 -3.78 -5.52
C GLN A 8 -4.02 -2.77 -4.40
N ILE A 9 -2.98 -2.58 -3.61
CA ILE A 9 -2.94 -1.56 -2.59
C ILE A 9 -3.01 -0.19 -3.28
N CYS A 10 -4.18 0.44 -3.27
CA CYS A 10 -4.31 1.81 -3.76
C CYS A 10 -3.71 2.78 -2.76
N ARG A 11 -2.89 3.70 -3.23
CA ARG A 11 -2.25 4.76 -2.42
C ARG A 11 -3.25 5.58 -1.61
N HIS A 12 -4.45 5.80 -2.17
CA HIS A 12 -5.51 6.59 -1.53
C HIS A 12 -6.11 5.91 -0.30
N ASP A 13 -6.11 4.58 -0.24
CA ASP A 13 -6.74 3.85 0.86
C ASP A 13 -5.92 3.91 2.16
N PHE A 14 -4.62 4.23 2.07
CA PHE A 14 -3.72 4.37 3.22
C PHE A 14 -3.74 5.74 3.88
N ILE A 15 -4.24 6.74 3.19
CA ILE A 15 -4.33 8.10 3.74
C ILE A 15 -5.74 8.31 4.27
N ASN A 16 -5.84 8.55 5.59
CA ASN A 16 -7.14 8.86 6.22
C ASN A 16 -7.66 10.21 5.76
N ASP A 17 -6.80 11.21 5.85
CA ASP A 17 -7.09 12.58 5.52
C ASP A 17 -5.77 13.28 5.17
N VAL A 18 -5.78 14.05 4.11
CA VAL A 18 -4.61 14.78 3.60
C VAL A 18 -4.27 16.02 4.43
N GLU A 19 -5.21 16.53 5.19
CA GLU A 19 -5.01 17.65 6.10
C GLU A 19 -4.42 17.21 7.45
N LEU A 20 -4.51 15.93 7.77
CA LEU A 20 -3.90 15.39 8.97
C LEU A 20 -2.39 15.26 8.80
N SER A 21 -1.67 15.49 9.91
CA SER A 21 -0.26 15.17 10.00
C SER A 21 -0.04 13.68 10.26
N ILE A 22 1.19 13.20 10.04
CA ILE A 22 1.58 11.82 10.40
C ILE A 22 1.35 11.58 11.88
N ASN A 23 1.65 12.57 12.74
CA ASN A 23 1.35 12.53 14.17
C ASN A 23 -0.13 12.55 14.49
N GLY A 24 -0.95 13.14 13.64
CA GLY A 24 -2.41 13.17 13.70
C GLY A 24 -3.07 11.89 13.17
N GLY A 25 -2.29 10.98 12.57
CA GLY A 25 -2.81 9.72 12.05
C GLY A 25 -3.16 9.75 10.56
N ALA A 26 -2.50 10.58 9.78
CA ALA A 26 -2.69 10.64 8.32
C ALA A 26 -2.54 9.26 7.66
N ILE A 27 -1.63 8.43 8.16
CA ILE A 27 -1.35 7.10 7.60
C ILE A 27 -2.00 6.01 8.45
N LYS A 28 -2.88 5.22 7.86
CA LYS A 28 -3.55 4.09 8.52
C LYS A 28 -2.54 3.05 9.00
N GLY A 29 -2.68 2.62 10.25
CA GLY A 29 -1.83 1.59 10.86
C GLY A 29 -0.41 2.03 11.24
N TRP A 30 0.02 3.25 10.88
CA TRP A 30 1.36 3.80 11.16
C TRP A 30 1.34 4.99 12.12
N ASN A 31 0.41 4.98 13.06
CA ASN A 31 0.24 6.02 14.08
C ASN A 31 1.04 5.73 15.36
N LYS A 32 0.96 6.64 16.33
CA LYS A 32 1.64 6.53 17.64
C LYS A 32 1.29 5.28 18.44
N ARG A 33 0.14 4.65 18.20
CA ARG A 33 -0.27 3.40 18.86
C ARG A 33 0.62 2.25 18.45
N ASN A 34 1.07 2.23 17.20
CA ASN A 34 2.01 1.24 16.71
C ASN A 34 3.44 1.75 16.86
N ARG A 35 4.03 1.53 18.05
CA ARG A 35 5.37 2.03 18.42
C ARG A 35 6.48 1.64 17.46
N PHE A 36 6.37 0.48 16.81
CA PHE A 36 7.39 0.00 15.89
C PHE A 36 7.41 0.82 14.60
N TYR A 37 6.28 0.92 13.93
CA TYR A 37 6.17 1.66 12.68
C TYR A 37 6.32 3.18 12.87
N TYR A 38 5.76 3.70 13.96
CA TYR A 38 5.94 5.10 14.30
C TYR A 38 7.42 5.46 14.54
N HIS A 39 8.20 4.57 15.16
CA HIS A 39 9.64 4.78 15.33
C HIS A 39 10.37 4.81 13.98
N GLN A 40 9.99 3.98 13.03
CA GLN A 40 10.56 4.01 11.68
C GLN A 40 10.28 5.35 10.99
N LEU A 41 9.04 5.85 11.04
CA LEU A 41 8.69 7.17 10.48
C LEU A 41 9.46 8.30 11.17
N LYS A 42 9.70 8.21 12.48
CA LYS A 42 10.52 9.18 13.20
C LYS A 42 11.98 9.18 12.73
N CYS A 43 12.58 8.03 12.56
CA CYS A 43 13.94 7.93 12.04
C CYS A 43 14.02 8.44 10.59
N LEU A 44 12.99 8.15 9.79
CA LEU A 44 12.87 8.64 8.42
C LEU A 44 12.79 10.17 8.38
N SER A 45 11.98 10.78 9.25
CA SER A 45 11.84 12.24 9.33
C SER A 45 13.14 12.92 9.72
N GLN A 46 13.92 12.32 10.62
CA GLN A 46 15.23 12.82 11.02
C GLN A 46 16.26 12.72 9.88
N PHE A 47 16.18 11.66 9.08
CA PHE A 47 17.12 11.42 7.99
C PHE A 47 16.86 12.36 6.80
N TYR A 48 15.59 12.54 6.41
CA TYR A 48 15.20 13.37 5.27
C TYR A 48 14.83 14.83 5.64
N GLY A 49 14.83 15.17 6.93
CA GLY A 49 14.63 16.55 7.39
C GLY A 49 13.19 17.07 7.26
N PHE A 50 12.17 16.21 7.35
CA PHE A 50 10.77 16.64 7.33
C PHE A 50 10.13 16.51 8.72
N SER A 51 9.06 17.28 8.98
CA SER A 51 8.35 17.26 10.25
C SER A 51 7.18 16.26 10.20
N LEU A 52 7.03 15.46 11.26
CA LEU A 52 5.87 14.57 11.42
C LEU A 52 4.58 15.33 11.82
N ASN A 53 4.69 16.63 12.12
CA ASN A 53 3.56 17.48 12.48
C ASN A 53 2.97 18.22 11.29
N ASP A 54 3.69 18.28 10.17
CA ASP A 54 3.21 18.93 8.98
C ASP A 54 2.06 18.15 8.36
N PRO A 55 1.02 18.81 7.83
CA PRO A 55 -0.06 18.16 7.11
C PRO A 55 0.47 17.31 5.97
N TRP A 56 -0.16 16.17 5.72
CA TRP A 56 0.25 15.29 4.63
C TRP A 56 0.26 16.02 3.27
N CYS A 57 -0.70 16.93 3.03
CA CYS A 57 -0.76 17.70 1.79
C CYS A 57 0.48 18.56 1.54
N GLU A 58 1.11 19.12 2.59
CA GLU A 58 2.27 20.01 2.50
C GLU A 58 3.60 19.28 2.30
N LEU A 59 3.65 17.97 2.59
CA LEU A 59 4.86 17.18 2.35
C LEU A 59 5.20 17.15 0.85
N SER A 60 6.49 17.23 0.52
CA SER A 60 6.96 17.14 -0.86
C SER A 60 6.57 15.81 -1.50
N LYS A 61 6.44 15.79 -2.82
CA LYS A 61 6.12 14.56 -3.56
C LYS A 61 7.15 13.46 -3.32
N GLU A 62 8.42 13.81 -3.22
CA GLU A 62 9.53 12.88 -2.95
C GLU A 62 9.38 12.23 -1.59
N ILE A 63 9.09 13.01 -0.54
CA ILE A 63 8.87 12.47 0.82
C ILE A 63 7.66 11.53 0.85
N LYS A 64 6.56 11.91 0.20
CA LYS A 64 5.37 11.05 0.07
C LYS A 64 5.70 9.72 -0.61
N GLU A 65 6.47 9.76 -1.71
CA GLU A 65 6.91 8.54 -2.41
C GLU A 65 7.81 7.66 -1.55
N ILE A 66 8.76 8.26 -0.83
CA ILE A 66 9.63 7.54 0.09
C ILE A 66 8.82 6.86 1.21
N ILE A 67 7.87 7.57 1.81
CA ILE A 67 7.03 7.01 2.86
C ILE A 67 6.18 5.86 2.33
N LEU A 68 5.57 6.02 1.16
CA LEU A 68 4.66 5.02 0.59
C LEU A 68 5.40 3.82 0.00
N ASN A 69 6.42 4.04 -0.81
CA ASN A 69 7.08 3.00 -1.59
C ASN A 69 8.43 2.53 -1.02
N GLY A 70 8.98 3.27 -0.05
CA GLY A 70 10.26 2.95 0.57
C GLY A 70 11.43 3.77 0.05
N SER A 71 12.60 3.54 0.64
CA SER A 71 13.84 4.22 0.30
C SER A 71 14.94 3.22 -0.04
N ASN A 72 15.77 3.58 -1.01
CA ASN A 72 16.98 2.81 -1.34
C ASN A 72 18.13 3.09 -0.37
N GLU A 73 18.06 4.16 0.41
CA GLU A 73 19.07 4.56 1.37
C GLU A 73 19.05 3.67 2.63
N LYS A 74 20.25 3.42 3.18
CA LYS A 74 20.39 2.72 4.46
C LYS A 74 20.20 3.71 5.60
N ILE A 75 19.09 3.65 6.26
CA ILE A 75 18.70 4.52 7.37
C ILE A 75 18.97 3.83 8.70
N ASP A 76 19.41 4.60 9.71
CA ASP A 76 19.65 4.08 11.05
C ASP A 76 18.34 4.07 11.87
N PHE A 77 17.78 2.89 12.05
CA PHE A 77 16.60 2.64 12.89
C PHE A 77 16.98 2.18 14.31
N SER A 78 18.18 2.51 14.76
CA SER A 78 18.66 2.14 16.08
C SER A 78 17.78 2.70 17.18
N LYS A 79 17.50 1.88 18.18
CA LYS A 79 16.70 2.26 19.33
C LYS A 79 17.50 2.07 20.61
N ARG A 80 17.56 3.13 21.42
CA ARG A 80 18.09 3.06 22.78
C ARG A 80 16.95 2.85 23.77
N PHE A 81 17.08 1.87 24.64
CA PHE A 81 16.11 1.60 25.68
C PHE A 81 16.52 2.31 26.98
N ARG A 82 15.56 2.50 27.90
CA ARG A 82 15.83 3.07 29.24
C ARG A 82 16.84 2.25 30.05
N SER A 83 16.93 0.94 29.80
CA SER A 83 17.92 0.03 30.38
C SER A 83 19.35 0.26 29.90
N GLY A 84 19.62 1.25 29.05
CA GLY A 84 20.94 1.51 28.46
C GLY A 84 21.29 0.64 27.26
N SER A 85 20.57 -0.44 27.01
CA SER A 85 20.79 -1.30 25.84
C SER A 85 20.44 -0.56 24.55
N LYS A 86 21.26 -0.76 23.49
CA LYS A 86 21.07 -0.19 22.17
C LYS A 86 20.94 -1.31 21.15
N ILE A 87 19.82 -1.35 20.43
CA ILE A 87 19.69 -2.18 19.24
C ILE A 87 20.07 -1.33 18.03
N VAL A 88 21.13 -1.72 17.34
CA VAL A 88 21.59 -1.06 16.12
C VAL A 88 20.98 -1.79 14.92
N ARG A 89 20.19 -1.07 14.11
CA ARG A 89 19.59 -1.60 12.88
C ARG A 89 19.72 -0.58 11.77
N LYS A 90 20.61 -0.85 10.83
CA LYS A 90 20.74 -0.07 9.60
C LYS A 90 20.18 -0.89 8.44
N HIS A 91 19.09 -0.46 7.87
CA HIS A 91 18.48 -1.11 6.72
C HIS A 91 17.75 -0.09 5.84
N ARG A 92 17.32 -0.52 4.67
CA ARG A 92 16.47 0.29 3.81
C ARG A 92 15.06 0.35 4.38
N PHE A 93 14.42 1.50 4.25
CA PHE A 93 13.01 1.61 4.60
C PHE A 93 12.17 0.93 3.54
N GLU A 94 11.37 -0.05 3.95
CA GLU A 94 10.57 -0.87 3.03
C GLU A 94 9.42 -0.09 2.37
N GLY A 95 8.89 0.94 3.07
CA GLY A 95 7.68 1.66 2.65
C GLY A 95 6.40 1.08 3.25
N VAL A 96 5.38 1.93 3.34
CA VAL A 96 4.08 1.57 3.91
C VAL A 96 3.38 0.52 3.06
N LEU A 97 3.33 0.72 1.74
CA LEU A 97 2.63 -0.15 0.80
C LEU A 97 3.27 -1.54 0.71
N PRO A 98 4.57 -1.68 0.39
CA PRO A 98 5.23 -2.99 0.32
C PRO A 98 5.20 -3.74 1.65
N ASN A 99 5.37 -3.02 2.77
CA ASN A 99 5.28 -3.63 4.10
C ASN A 99 3.89 -4.24 4.36
N THR A 100 2.83 -3.51 4.03
CA THR A 100 1.46 -3.98 4.24
C THR A 100 1.15 -5.16 3.32
N GLU A 101 1.57 -5.11 2.06
CA GLU A 101 1.41 -6.21 1.11
C GLU A 101 2.13 -7.48 1.58
N ARG A 102 3.38 -7.36 2.00
CA ARG A 102 4.14 -8.48 2.56
C ARG A 102 3.44 -9.07 3.78
N ARG A 103 3.01 -8.23 4.73
CA ARG A 103 2.29 -8.68 5.92
C ARG A 103 0.99 -9.38 5.59
N PHE A 104 0.24 -8.90 4.61
CA PHE A 104 -1.00 -9.54 4.17
C PHE A 104 -0.75 -10.94 3.61
N ARG A 105 0.38 -11.14 2.90
CA ARG A 105 0.77 -12.45 2.37
C ARG A 105 1.31 -13.41 3.43
N GLU A 106 2.06 -12.89 4.40
CA GLU A 106 2.81 -13.69 5.39
C GLU A 106 2.00 -13.99 6.66
N THR A 107 0.86 -13.31 6.89
CA THR A 107 0.10 -13.51 8.13
C THR A 107 -0.75 -14.78 8.07
N ASP A 108 -0.63 -15.61 9.10
CA ASP A 108 -1.48 -16.78 9.31
C ASP A 108 -2.73 -16.45 10.15
N SER A 109 -2.81 -15.25 10.73
CA SER A 109 -3.93 -14.82 11.55
C SER A 109 -5.05 -14.26 10.69
N ASP A 110 -6.20 -14.92 10.68
CA ASP A 110 -7.41 -14.47 9.96
C ASP A 110 -7.86 -13.07 10.41
N TYR A 111 -7.74 -12.77 11.70
CA TYR A 111 -8.06 -11.44 12.21
C TYR A 111 -7.15 -10.36 11.59
N GLN A 112 -5.83 -10.58 11.59
CA GLN A 112 -4.90 -9.62 10.99
C GLN A 112 -5.09 -9.51 9.49
N LYS A 113 -5.38 -10.63 8.82
CA LYS A 113 -5.66 -10.66 7.39
C LYS A 113 -6.89 -9.83 7.03
N ASN A 114 -7.96 -9.96 7.82
CA ASN A 114 -9.19 -9.16 7.64
C ASN A 114 -8.96 -7.67 7.90
N GLU A 115 -8.16 -7.31 8.91
CA GLU A 115 -7.81 -5.90 9.16
C GLU A 115 -6.94 -5.29 8.03
N LEU A 116 -6.00 -6.06 7.51
CA LEU A 116 -5.19 -5.62 6.37
C LEU A 116 -6.01 -5.58 5.07
N ALA A 117 -6.96 -6.51 4.89
CA ALA A 117 -7.85 -6.51 3.73
C ALA A 117 -8.69 -5.24 3.60
N LYS A 118 -9.06 -4.60 4.72
CA LYS A 118 -9.76 -3.30 4.70
C LYS A 118 -8.94 -2.15 4.10
N LEU A 119 -7.63 -2.33 4.00
CA LEU A 119 -6.70 -1.37 3.39
C LEU A 119 -6.42 -1.68 1.92
N LEU A 120 -6.99 -2.77 1.40
CA LEU A 120 -6.85 -3.19 0.02
C LEU A 120 -8.12 -2.80 -0.73
N SER A 121 -7.97 -2.13 -1.87
CA SER A 121 -9.07 -1.89 -2.79
C SER A 121 -9.07 -2.92 -3.91
N ASP A 122 -10.25 -3.26 -4.37
CA ASP A 122 -10.40 -4.07 -5.56
C ASP A 122 -10.04 -3.24 -6.79
N SER A 123 -8.92 -3.56 -7.42
CA SER A 123 -8.53 -2.95 -8.68
C SER A 123 -8.69 -3.94 -9.83
N HIS A 124 -9.08 -3.41 -10.99
CA HIS A 124 -9.09 -4.23 -12.19
C HIS A 124 -7.66 -4.62 -12.57
N CYS A 125 -7.48 -5.87 -12.97
CA CYS A 125 -6.20 -6.36 -13.47
C CYS A 125 -5.78 -5.55 -14.71
N ASN A 126 -4.63 -4.87 -14.65
CA ASN A 126 -4.10 -4.08 -15.77
C ASN A 126 -3.87 -4.92 -17.05
N SER A 127 -3.69 -6.23 -16.90
CA SER A 127 -3.51 -7.12 -18.03
C SER A 127 -4.83 -7.50 -18.73
N CYS A 128 -5.91 -7.66 -17.99
CA CYS A 128 -7.19 -8.12 -18.57
C CYS A 128 -8.35 -7.12 -18.44
N ASN A 129 -8.13 -5.98 -17.76
CA ASN A 129 -9.15 -4.93 -17.54
C ASN A 129 -10.51 -5.46 -17.06
N GLY A 130 -10.48 -6.44 -16.15
CA GLY A 130 -11.69 -7.03 -15.60
C GLY A 130 -12.29 -8.18 -16.42
N SER A 131 -11.85 -8.43 -17.66
CA SER A 131 -12.41 -9.48 -18.52
C SER A 131 -12.13 -10.90 -18.04
N ARG A 132 -11.14 -11.11 -17.14
CA ARG A 132 -10.70 -12.41 -16.61
C ARG A 132 -10.23 -13.40 -17.69
N LEU A 133 -10.09 -12.93 -18.94
CA LEU A 133 -9.67 -13.74 -20.08
C LEU A 133 -8.17 -13.58 -20.35
N LYS A 134 -7.55 -14.62 -20.89
CA LYS A 134 -6.18 -14.56 -21.41
C LYS A 134 -6.13 -13.62 -22.62
N LYS A 135 -4.93 -13.11 -22.94
CA LYS A 135 -4.74 -12.17 -24.06
C LYS A 135 -5.23 -12.75 -25.38
N GLU A 136 -4.99 -14.03 -25.60
CA GLU A 136 -5.41 -14.77 -26.81
C GLU A 136 -6.93 -14.88 -26.88
N SER A 137 -7.60 -15.19 -25.76
CA SER A 137 -9.06 -15.34 -25.68
C SER A 137 -9.80 -14.00 -25.82
N ARG A 138 -9.15 -12.86 -25.54
CA ARG A 138 -9.73 -11.53 -25.72
C ARG A 138 -9.83 -11.11 -27.19
N ASN A 139 -9.02 -11.72 -28.05
CA ASN A 139 -9.00 -11.48 -29.48
C ASN A 139 -10.02 -12.36 -30.26
N VAL A 140 -10.91 -13.03 -29.55
CA VAL A 140 -12.02 -13.77 -30.16
C VAL A 140 -13.20 -12.81 -30.35
N PHE A 141 -13.64 -12.68 -31.58
CA PHE A 141 -14.75 -11.81 -31.97
C PHE A 141 -15.93 -12.65 -32.43
N VAL A 142 -17.12 -12.31 -31.98
CA VAL A 142 -18.38 -12.83 -32.42
C VAL A 142 -19.17 -11.66 -33.00
N ASN A 143 -19.54 -11.73 -34.27
CA ASN A 143 -20.26 -10.67 -34.98
C ASN A 143 -19.60 -9.27 -34.80
N LYS A 144 -18.25 -9.18 -34.95
CA LYS A 144 -17.42 -7.96 -34.80
C LYS A 144 -17.34 -7.40 -33.38
N LYS A 145 -17.91 -8.06 -32.39
CA LYS A 145 -17.79 -7.69 -30.96
C LYS A 145 -16.88 -8.66 -30.22
N SER A 146 -16.05 -8.17 -29.32
CA SER A 146 -15.22 -9.05 -28.53
C SER A 146 -16.05 -9.81 -27.50
N ILE A 147 -15.62 -11.01 -27.13
CA ILE A 147 -16.31 -11.79 -26.10
C ILE A 147 -16.39 -11.04 -24.78
N SER A 148 -15.39 -10.19 -24.50
CA SER A 148 -15.36 -9.33 -23.31
C SER A 148 -16.47 -8.29 -23.31
N GLU A 149 -16.80 -7.70 -24.48
CA GLU A 149 -17.90 -6.75 -24.64
C GLU A 149 -19.25 -7.45 -24.49
N ILE A 150 -19.40 -8.62 -25.08
CA ILE A 150 -20.64 -9.39 -25.00
C ILE A 150 -20.99 -9.76 -23.55
N THR A 151 -20.00 -10.12 -22.76
CA THR A 151 -20.21 -10.47 -21.34
C THR A 151 -20.59 -9.29 -20.45
N THR A 152 -20.46 -8.04 -20.92
CA THR A 152 -20.91 -6.85 -20.18
C THR A 152 -22.39 -6.49 -20.43
N TYR A 153 -23.01 -7.11 -21.40
CA TYR A 153 -24.43 -6.85 -21.69
C TYR A 153 -25.33 -7.43 -20.60
N LYS A 154 -26.45 -6.76 -20.37
CA LYS A 154 -27.55 -7.33 -19.61
C LYS A 154 -28.14 -8.49 -20.39
N ILE A 155 -28.67 -9.49 -19.70
CA ILE A 155 -29.30 -10.68 -20.31
C ILE A 155 -30.45 -10.27 -21.26
N SER A 156 -31.09 -9.12 -20.97
CA SER A 156 -32.15 -8.56 -21.86
C SER A 156 -31.64 -8.00 -23.20
N ASP A 157 -30.34 -7.70 -23.30
CA ASP A 157 -29.74 -6.96 -24.41
C ASP A 157 -28.74 -7.84 -25.20
N ALA A 158 -28.64 -9.13 -24.84
CA ALA A 158 -27.70 -10.11 -25.40
C ALA A 158 -28.29 -10.91 -26.57
#